data_85662b94c0b4cd2f7cc837f6cb8eeaf0
#
_entry.id   85662b94c0b4cd2f7cc837f6cb8eeaf0
#
_cell.length_a   1.000
_cell.length_b   1.000
_cell.length_c   1.000
_cell.angle_alpha   90.00
_cell.angle_beta   90.00
_cell.angle_gamma   90.00
#
_symmetry.space_group_name_H-M   'P 1'
#
loop_
_entity.id
_entity.type
_entity.pdbx_description
1 polymer ?
#
loop_
_entity_poly.entity_id
_entity_poly.type
_entity_poly.pdbx_seq_one_letter_code
_entity_poly.pdbx_strand_id
1 'polypeptide(L)'
;MNVKIINDRPVKIWTDDVEESAMQQIENLCTLPFLFHHLAIMPDVHAGMGMPIGGVLACVDAVIPNAVGVDIGCGMRAVKTNIRAEMYCALTTVNLSIS
;
A
#
# COMPACT_ATOMS: atom_id res chain seq x y z
N MET A 1 0.34 -11.82 -8.60
CA MET A 1 1.04 -11.74 -7.30
C MET A 1 2.46 -12.23 -7.48
N ASN A 2 3.43 -11.42 -7.07
CA ASN A 2 4.84 -11.74 -7.13
C ASN A 2 5.37 -12.03 -5.72
N VAL A 3 6.31 -12.98 -5.61
CA VAL A 3 6.95 -13.28 -4.34
C VAL A 3 8.45 -13.01 -4.48
N LYS A 4 8.99 -12.14 -3.63
CA LYS A 4 10.41 -11.89 -3.49
C LYS A 4 10.88 -12.38 -2.13
N ILE A 5 12.12 -12.84 -2.07
CA ILE A 5 12.77 -13.19 -0.80
C ILE A 5 13.75 -12.06 -0.47
N ILE A 6 13.50 -11.36 0.62
CA ILE A 6 14.35 -10.27 1.10
C ILE A 6 14.74 -10.58 2.53
N ASN A 7 16.03 -10.68 2.81
CA ASN A 7 16.55 -11.03 4.15
C ASN A 7 15.92 -12.32 4.71
N ASP A 8 15.82 -13.36 3.87
CA ASP A 8 15.18 -14.64 4.20
C ASP A 8 13.69 -14.53 4.55
N ARG A 9 13.06 -13.39 4.24
CA ARG A 9 11.63 -13.15 4.46
C ARG A 9 10.87 -13.15 3.14
N PRO A 10 9.79 -13.93 3.01
CA PRO A 10 8.93 -13.82 1.84
C PRO A 10 8.20 -12.48 1.83
N VAL A 11 8.27 -11.79 0.71
CA VAL A 11 7.49 -10.56 0.46
C VAL A 11 6.54 -10.85 -0.69
N LYS A 12 5.25 -10.83 -0.41
CA LYS A 12 4.19 -11.06 -1.39
C LYS A 12 3.69 -9.72 -1.91
N ILE A 13 3.81 -9.48 -3.20
CA ILE A 13 3.53 -8.19 -3.83
C ILE A 13 2.44 -8.36 -4.88
N TRP A 14 1.36 -7.61 -4.75
CA TRP A 14 0.19 -7.66 -5.65
C TRP A 14 0.19 -6.56 -6.70
N THR A 15 1.36 -6.00 -7.02
CA THR A 15 1.54 -5.03 -8.09
C THR A 15 2.89 -5.22 -8.76
N ASP A 16 3.02 -4.77 -10.00
CA ASP A 16 4.30 -4.75 -10.71
C ASP A 16 4.99 -3.38 -10.60
N ASP A 17 4.30 -2.39 -10.06
CA ASP A 17 4.78 -1.02 -9.94
C ASP A 17 4.97 -0.65 -8.47
N VAL A 18 6.21 -0.72 -8.00
CA VAL A 18 6.60 -0.30 -6.65
C VAL A 18 7.70 0.74 -6.80
N GLU A 19 7.44 1.95 -6.34
CA GLU A 19 8.45 3.02 -6.36
C GLU A 19 9.66 2.67 -5.49
N GLU A 20 10.82 3.20 -5.85
CA GLU A 20 12.09 2.87 -5.20
C GLU A 20 12.08 3.18 -3.69
N SER A 21 11.52 4.31 -3.31
CA SER A 21 11.41 4.72 -1.90
C SER A 21 10.55 3.75 -1.08
N ALA A 22 9.45 3.25 -1.65
CA ALA A 22 8.62 2.24 -1.02
C ALA A 22 9.36 0.90 -0.93
N MET A 23 10.09 0.52 -1.95
CA MET A 23 10.90 -0.71 -1.94
C MET A 23 11.96 -0.66 -0.84
N GLN A 24 12.61 0.49 -0.64
CA GLN A 24 13.57 0.68 0.44
C GLN A 24 12.91 0.48 1.82
N GLN A 25 11.71 0.98 2.00
CA GLN A 25 10.96 0.78 3.25
C GLN A 25 10.57 -0.69 3.45
N ILE A 26 10.20 -1.39 2.38
CA ILE A 26 9.93 -2.83 2.41
C ILE A 26 11.18 -3.60 2.87
N GLU A 27 12.34 -3.29 2.30
CA GLU A 27 13.60 -3.92 2.68
C GLU A 27 13.92 -3.68 4.16
N ASN A 28 13.70 -2.46 4.64
CA ASN A 28 13.91 -2.12 6.05
C ASN A 28 13.00 -2.94 6.98
N LEU A 29 11.74 -3.15 6.59
CA LEU A 29 10.82 -3.99 7.38
C LEU A 29 11.27 -5.44 7.45
N CYS A 30 11.88 -5.96 6.39
CA CYS A 30 12.38 -7.33 6.36
C CYS A 30 13.58 -7.56 7.30
N THR A 31 14.16 -6.51 7.86
CA THR A 31 15.21 -6.62 8.88
C THR A 31 14.66 -6.83 10.29
N LEU A 32 13.35 -6.65 10.51
CA LEU A 32 12.75 -6.75 11.83
C LEU A 32 12.74 -8.20 12.33
N PRO A 33 13.32 -8.47 13.51
CA PRO A 33 13.42 -9.84 14.02
C PRO A 33 12.09 -10.45 14.45
N PHE A 34 11.09 -9.61 14.74
CA PHE A 34 9.77 -10.03 15.21
C PHE A 34 8.70 -10.06 14.10
N LEU A 35 9.10 -9.91 12.85
CA LEU A 35 8.19 -10.07 11.72
C LEU A 35 7.73 -11.52 11.61
N PHE A 36 6.41 -11.73 11.64
CA PHE A 36 5.83 -13.06 11.51
C PHE A 36 5.69 -13.44 10.03
N HIS A 37 6.34 -14.51 9.66
CA HIS A 37 6.23 -15.22 8.38
C HIS A 37 6.58 -14.34 7.17
N HIS A 38 5.69 -13.46 6.71
CA HIS A 38 5.86 -12.72 5.48
C HIS A 38 5.34 -11.29 5.58
N LEU A 39 5.74 -10.47 4.62
CA LEU A 39 5.22 -9.14 4.40
C LEU A 39 4.30 -9.18 3.16
N ALA A 40 3.15 -8.55 3.24
CA ALA A 40 2.22 -8.43 2.13
C ALA A 40 2.17 -6.97 1.66
N ILE A 41 2.26 -6.77 0.35
CA ILE A 41 2.28 -5.45 -0.29
C ILE A 41 1.09 -5.35 -1.23
N MET A 42 0.20 -4.45 -0.90
CA MET A 42 -1.04 -4.23 -1.64
C MET A 42 -0.81 -3.37 -2.90
N PRO A 43 -1.74 -3.39 -3.88
CA PRO A 43 -1.56 -2.70 -5.15
C PRO A 43 -1.39 -1.18 -5.06
N ASP A 44 -1.87 -0.56 -4.00
CA ASP A 44 -1.80 0.88 -3.75
C ASP A 44 -0.51 1.33 -3.04
N VAL A 45 0.50 0.46 -2.99
CA VAL A 45 1.73 0.71 -2.26
C VAL A 45 2.44 1.98 -2.70
N HIS A 46 2.86 2.79 -1.72
CA HIS A 46 3.72 3.95 -1.91
C HIS A 46 4.44 4.28 -0.60
N ALA A 47 5.47 5.13 -0.67
CA ALA A 47 6.23 5.48 0.50
C ALA A 47 5.38 6.21 1.53
N GLY A 48 5.53 5.80 2.78
CA GLY A 48 4.92 6.45 3.94
C GLY A 48 5.99 6.95 4.92
N MET A 49 5.58 7.20 6.14
CA MET A 49 6.49 7.64 7.21
C MET A 49 7.06 6.42 7.94
N GLY A 50 8.13 5.84 7.38
CA GLY A 50 8.80 4.65 7.90
C GLY A 50 8.16 3.34 7.43
N MET A 51 6.86 3.23 7.46
CA MET A 51 6.09 2.11 6.93
C MET A 51 5.52 2.47 5.56
N PRO A 52 5.69 1.64 4.52
CA PRO A 52 5.03 1.92 3.25
C PRO A 52 3.51 1.81 3.40
N ILE A 53 2.78 2.73 2.81
CA ILE A 53 1.33 2.65 2.71
C ILE A 53 0.99 1.48 1.80
N GLY A 54 -0.02 0.69 2.13
CA GLY A 54 -0.32 -0.56 1.44
C GLY A 54 0.48 -1.76 1.93
N GLY A 55 1.39 -1.56 2.89
CA GLY A 55 2.11 -2.66 3.53
C GLY A 55 1.28 -3.29 4.65
N VAL A 56 1.26 -4.61 4.70
CA VAL A 56 0.57 -5.39 5.75
C VAL A 56 1.56 -6.36 6.36
N LEU A 57 1.73 -6.29 7.66
CA LEU A 57 2.63 -7.17 8.39
C LEU A 57 1.99 -7.66 9.70
N ALA A 58 2.43 -8.82 10.15
CA ALA A 58 2.12 -9.33 11.46
C ALA A 58 3.41 -9.39 12.29
N CYS A 59 3.31 -9.15 13.58
CA CYS A 59 4.43 -9.21 14.51
C CYS A 59 4.19 -10.28 15.57
N VAL A 60 5.28 -10.88 16.04
CA VAL A 60 5.24 -11.83 17.15
C VAL A 60 5.67 -11.10 18.42
N ASP A 61 4.79 -11.06 19.41
CA ASP A 61 5.04 -10.45 20.73
C ASP A 61 5.59 -9.01 20.66
N ALA A 62 5.18 -8.27 19.62
CA ALA A 62 5.64 -6.90 19.41
C ALA A 62 4.55 -6.05 18.76
N VAL A 63 4.57 -4.76 19.02
CA VAL A 63 3.72 -3.75 18.41
C VAL A 63 4.61 -2.66 17.84
N ILE A 64 4.32 -2.23 16.62
CA ILE A 64 5.02 -1.11 15.98
C ILE A 64 4.05 0.07 15.89
N PRO A 65 4.06 1.01 16.83
CA PRO A 65 3.12 2.14 16.79
C PRO A 65 3.22 2.97 15.52
N ASN A 66 4.42 3.12 14.97
CA ASN A 66 4.66 3.88 13.73
C ASN A 66 4.14 3.18 12.47
N ALA A 67 3.80 1.89 12.56
CA ALA A 67 3.22 1.15 11.44
C ALA A 67 1.70 1.27 11.38
N VAL A 68 1.08 1.83 12.40
CA VAL A 68 -0.35 2.09 12.40
C VAL A 68 -0.64 3.31 11.52
N GLY A 69 -1.58 3.18 10.59
CA GLY A 69 -1.93 4.27 9.68
C GLY A 69 -2.55 5.46 10.41
N VAL A 70 -2.30 6.65 9.90
CA VAL A 70 -2.89 7.89 10.45
C VAL A 70 -4.36 8.05 10.07
N ASP A 71 -4.79 7.40 9.01
CA ASP A 71 -6.18 7.43 8.50
C ASP A 71 -6.90 6.13 8.86
N ILE A 72 -6.96 5.84 10.15
CA ILE A 72 -7.63 4.65 10.68
C ILE A 72 -9.13 4.77 10.43
N GLY A 73 -9.71 3.70 9.90
CA GLY A 73 -11.12 3.71 9.54
C GLY A 73 -11.40 4.36 8.18
N CYS A 74 -10.36 4.61 7.40
CA CYS A 74 -10.51 5.00 6.00
C CYS A 74 -11.40 4.01 5.26
N GLY A 75 -12.27 4.52 4.42
CA GLY A 75 -13.20 3.71 3.67
C GLY A 75 -13.29 4.13 2.22
N MET A 76 -13.73 3.21 1.40
CA MET A 76 -14.00 3.45 -0.01
C MET A 76 -15.50 3.31 -0.27
N ARG A 77 -16.03 4.21 -1.09
CA ARG A 77 -17.40 4.13 -1.58
C ARG A 77 -17.38 4.03 -3.09
N ALA A 78 -17.96 2.98 -3.62
CA ALA A 78 -18.05 2.78 -5.06
C ALA A 78 -19.48 3.04 -5.52
N VAL A 79 -19.61 3.84 -6.56
CA VAL A 79 -20.92 4.13 -7.19
C VAL A 79 -20.79 3.81 -8.68
N LYS A 80 -21.57 2.83 -9.12
CA LYS A 80 -21.67 2.51 -10.55
C LYS A 80 -22.58 3.52 -11.21
N THR A 81 -22.09 4.15 -12.27
CA THR A 81 -22.86 5.12 -13.05
C THR A 81 -23.02 4.60 -14.50
N ASN A 82 -23.87 5.27 -15.27
CA ASN A 82 -23.98 5.06 -16.71
C ASN A 82 -23.06 6.00 -17.50
N ILE A 83 -22.19 6.74 -16.82
CA ILE A 83 -21.23 7.65 -17.44
C ILE A 83 -20.03 6.84 -17.92
N ARG A 84 -19.65 7.01 -19.16
CA ARG A 84 -18.47 6.37 -19.75
C ARG A 84 -17.21 7.15 -19.39
N ALA A 85 -16.07 6.47 -19.36
CA ALA A 85 -14.78 7.08 -18.98
C ALA A 85 -14.41 8.29 -19.87
N GLU A 86 -14.73 8.22 -21.16
CA GLU A 86 -14.46 9.32 -22.09
C GLU A 86 -15.27 10.58 -21.74
N MET A 87 -16.51 10.40 -21.28
CA MET A 87 -17.36 11.49 -20.82
C MET A 87 -16.82 12.11 -19.54
N TYR A 88 -16.30 11.30 -18.63
CA TYR A 88 -15.69 11.76 -17.39
C TYR A 88 -14.45 12.62 -17.66
N CYS A 89 -13.58 12.20 -18.57
CA CYS A 89 -12.39 12.97 -18.95
C CYS A 89 -12.77 14.34 -19.56
N ALA A 90 -13.86 14.42 -20.33
CA ALA A 90 -14.35 15.69 -20.85
C ALA A 90 -14.90 16.60 -19.73
N LEU A 91 -15.53 16.03 -18.71
CA LEU A 91 -16.09 16.77 -17.58
C LEU A 91 -14.98 17.30 -16.64
N THR A 92 -13.87 16.59 -16.48
CA THR A 92 -12.75 17.04 -15.63
C THR A 92 -12.03 18.26 -16.21
N THR A 93 -12.10 18.49 -17.54
CA THR A 93 -11.58 19.71 -18.14
C THR A 93 -12.46 20.94 -17.88
N VAL A 94 -13.68 20.76 -17.37
CA VAL A 94 -14.64 21.82 -17.07
C VAL A 94 -14.74 22.13 -15.58
N ASN A 95 -13.78 21.69 -14.79
CA ASN A 95 -13.64 22.02 -13.38
C ASN A 95 -14.61 21.31 -12.44
N LEU A 96 -14.40 20.00 -12.28
CA LEU A 96 -14.97 19.27 -11.16
C LEU A 96 -13.96 19.28 -9.99
N SER A 97 -14.19 20.15 -9.04
CA SER A 97 -13.53 19.97 -7.75
C SER A 97 -14.31 18.87 -7.01
N ILE A 98 -13.71 17.71 -6.94
CA ILE A 98 -14.13 16.65 -6.03
C ILE A 98 -13.29 16.82 -4.78
N SER A 99 -13.86 17.39 -3.79
CA SER A 99 -13.27 17.43 -2.46
C SER A 99 -13.71 16.20 -1.67
#